data_b06cf3e7e8bea8d4ab3e4bc8edbec0ce
#
_entry.id   b06cf3e7e8bea8d4ab3e4bc8edbec0ce
#
_cell.length_a   1.000
_cell.length_b   1.000
_cell.length_c   1.000
_cell.angle_alpha   90.00
_cell.angle_beta   90.00
_cell.angle_gamma   90.00
#
_symmetry.space_group_name_H-M   'P 1'
#
loop_
_entity.id
_entity.type
_entity.pdbx_description
1 polymer ?
#
loop_
_entity_poly.entity_id
_entity_poly.type
_entity_poly.pdbx_seq_one_letter_code
_entity_poly.pdbx_strand_id
1 'polypeptide(L)'
;SADQIVLAAGSRPRLPDVPGADAAELGERVHTSDSIMRLERLPKSLIIVGGGLVAAEFAHIFAAFGTQVTMLYRGDHLLRAFDHDVSKRFTKLLSRRVVLRLGQHLASIETTPLGVGVGTTDDDGIEYFFEAEQLLLATGRVPNSDTLDLEKAGVEVGADGYVVVDEHQRTSAAGIWALGDVSSPW
;
A
#
# COMPACT_ATOMS: atom_id res chain seq x y z
N SER A 1 -23.34 24.55 -7.59
CA SER A 1 -22.64 25.65 -6.88
C SER A 1 -22.99 25.58 -5.40
N ALA A 2 -22.03 25.95 -4.55
CA ALA A 2 -22.17 26.02 -3.10
C ALA A 2 -21.38 27.21 -2.58
N ASP A 3 -21.81 27.77 -1.43
CA ASP A 3 -21.09 28.86 -0.76
C ASP A 3 -19.83 28.34 -0.04
N GLN A 4 -19.86 27.09 0.35
CA GLN A 4 -18.74 26.41 1.03
C GLN A 4 -18.61 24.98 0.49
N ILE A 5 -17.36 24.51 0.34
CA ILE A 5 -17.03 23.20 -0.18
C ILE A 5 -16.04 22.52 0.77
N VAL A 6 -16.27 21.23 1.04
CA VAL A 6 -15.34 20.39 1.81
C VAL A 6 -14.83 19.26 0.90
N LEU A 7 -13.51 19.20 0.70
CA LEU A 7 -12.84 18.14 -0.02
C LEU A 7 -12.50 17.02 0.97
N ALA A 8 -13.12 15.86 0.81
CA ALA A 8 -12.89 14.68 1.64
C ALA A 8 -12.80 13.43 0.76
N ALA A 9 -12.08 13.54 -0.37
CA ALA A 9 -12.00 12.52 -1.40
C ALA A 9 -11.14 11.30 -1.00
N GLY A 10 -10.42 11.37 0.12
CA GLY A 10 -9.59 10.27 0.61
C GLY A 10 -8.38 9.96 -0.26
N SER A 11 -7.92 8.73 -0.20
CA SER A 11 -6.78 8.20 -0.93
C SER A 11 -7.10 6.82 -1.53
N ARG A 12 -6.27 6.36 -2.45
CA ARG A 12 -6.35 5.02 -3.06
C ARG A 12 -5.01 4.28 -2.93
N PRO A 13 -4.97 2.94 -3.04
CA PRO A 13 -3.72 2.19 -3.09
C PRO A 13 -2.83 2.65 -4.24
N ARG A 14 -1.51 2.73 -3.97
CA ARG A 14 -0.49 2.95 -4.99
C ARG A 14 -0.11 1.61 -5.59
N LEU A 15 -0.25 1.45 -6.89
CA LEU A 15 0.32 0.32 -7.61
C LEU A 15 1.81 0.60 -7.89
N PRO A 16 2.69 -0.40 -7.73
CA PRO A 16 4.08 -0.26 -8.10
C PRO A 16 4.24 -0.21 -9.63
N ASP A 17 5.23 0.53 -10.10
CA ASP A 17 5.56 0.62 -11.52
C ASP A 17 6.55 -0.51 -11.90
N VAL A 18 6.02 -1.72 -12.01
CA VAL A 18 6.77 -2.91 -12.43
C VAL A 18 5.92 -3.75 -13.38
N PRO A 19 6.52 -4.54 -14.28
CA PRO A 19 5.78 -5.45 -15.15
C PRO A 19 4.84 -6.36 -14.36
N GLY A 20 3.59 -6.46 -14.81
CA GLY A 20 2.57 -7.30 -14.21
C GLY A 20 1.93 -6.73 -12.93
N ALA A 21 2.21 -5.48 -12.55
CA ALA A 21 1.58 -4.85 -11.39
C ALA A 21 0.14 -4.40 -11.62
N ASP A 22 -0.31 -4.32 -12.88
CA ASP A 22 -1.70 -4.01 -13.19
C ASP A 22 -2.60 -5.19 -12.79
N ALA A 23 -3.42 -4.97 -11.76
CA ALA A 23 -4.36 -5.98 -11.26
C ALA A 23 -5.37 -6.42 -12.34
N ALA A 24 -5.66 -5.59 -13.34
CA ALA A 24 -6.54 -5.94 -14.44
C ALA A 24 -5.93 -6.98 -15.38
N GLU A 25 -4.60 -7.00 -15.52
CA GLU A 25 -3.89 -8.00 -16.33
C GLU A 25 -3.78 -9.35 -15.63
N LEU A 26 -3.70 -9.36 -14.29
CA LEU A 26 -3.51 -10.57 -13.49
C LEU A 26 -4.81 -11.18 -12.96
N GLY A 27 -5.94 -10.51 -13.18
CA GLY A 27 -7.26 -10.99 -12.78
C GLY A 27 -7.48 -11.01 -11.26
N GLU A 28 -8.13 -12.08 -10.76
CA GLU A 28 -8.59 -12.17 -9.36
C GLU A 28 -7.50 -12.56 -8.35
N ARG A 29 -6.22 -12.54 -8.73
CA ARG A 29 -5.12 -13.04 -7.87
C ARG A 29 -4.22 -11.95 -7.30
N VAL A 30 -4.31 -10.75 -7.83
CA VAL A 30 -3.58 -9.58 -7.33
C VAL A 30 -4.56 -8.60 -6.72
N HIS A 31 -4.30 -8.26 -5.47
CA HIS A 31 -5.18 -7.45 -4.66
C HIS A 31 -4.48 -6.20 -4.14
N THR A 32 -5.28 -5.20 -3.86
CA THR A 32 -4.95 -4.08 -2.99
C THR A 32 -5.79 -4.16 -1.70
N SER A 33 -5.64 -3.20 -0.79
CA SER A 33 -6.50 -3.08 0.38
C SER A 33 -8.00 -2.97 0.03
N ASP A 34 -8.32 -2.50 -1.17
CA ASP A 34 -9.71 -2.29 -1.60
C ASP A 34 -10.41 -3.58 -2.05
N SER A 35 -9.65 -4.61 -2.42
CA SER A 35 -10.19 -5.87 -2.96
C SER A 35 -9.94 -7.09 -2.08
N ILE A 36 -8.83 -7.13 -1.33
CA ILE A 36 -8.42 -8.32 -0.57
C ILE A 36 -9.46 -8.80 0.44
N MET A 37 -10.25 -7.90 1.01
CA MET A 37 -11.32 -8.23 1.96
C MET A 37 -12.58 -8.81 1.31
N ARG A 38 -12.62 -8.87 -0.03
CA ARG A 38 -13.75 -9.43 -0.79
C ARG A 38 -13.49 -10.86 -1.27
N LEU A 39 -12.38 -11.47 -0.85
CA LEU A 39 -12.11 -12.87 -1.14
C LEU A 39 -13.22 -13.77 -0.59
N GLU A 40 -13.76 -14.64 -1.43
CA GLU A 40 -14.82 -15.59 -1.02
C GLU A 40 -14.30 -16.70 -0.09
N ARG A 41 -13.00 -16.96 -0.15
CA ARG A 41 -12.32 -17.98 0.69
C ARG A 41 -10.95 -17.49 1.11
N LEU A 42 -10.49 -17.99 2.25
CA LEU A 42 -9.11 -17.76 2.69
C LEU A 42 -8.13 -18.49 1.76
N PRO A 43 -7.12 -17.80 1.25
CA PRO A 43 -6.07 -18.43 0.45
C PRO A 43 -5.18 -19.30 1.35
N LYS A 44 -4.62 -20.38 0.81
CA LYS A 44 -3.64 -21.20 1.52
C LYS A 44 -2.32 -20.45 1.70
N SER A 45 -1.94 -19.64 0.69
CA SER A 45 -0.74 -18.83 0.71
C SER A 45 -1.00 -17.43 0.17
N LEU A 46 -0.35 -16.44 0.76
CA LEU A 46 -0.44 -15.02 0.40
C LEU A 46 0.94 -14.39 0.44
N ILE A 47 1.33 -13.77 -0.66
CA ILE A 47 2.45 -12.83 -0.66
C ILE A 47 1.91 -11.43 -0.38
N ILE A 48 2.60 -10.68 0.48
CA ILE A 48 2.31 -9.26 0.76
C ILE A 48 3.55 -8.45 0.40
N VAL A 49 3.42 -7.54 -0.56
CA VAL A 49 4.48 -6.60 -0.91
C VAL A 49 4.25 -5.27 -0.21
N GLY A 50 5.13 -4.95 0.73
CA GLY A 50 5.06 -3.73 1.53
C GLY A 50 5.49 -3.94 2.98
N GLY A 51 5.79 -2.84 3.68
CA GLY A 51 6.24 -2.84 5.08
C GLY A 51 5.58 -1.79 5.97
N GLY A 52 4.52 -1.14 5.47
CA GLY A 52 3.72 -0.15 6.21
C GLY A 52 2.60 -0.77 7.04
N LEU A 53 1.73 0.09 7.60
CA LEU A 53 0.59 -0.30 8.45
C LEU A 53 -0.32 -1.32 7.76
N VAL A 54 -0.77 -1.02 6.54
CA VAL A 54 -1.67 -1.89 5.78
C VAL A 54 -1.08 -3.29 5.59
N ALA A 55 0.21 -3.37 5.20
CA ALA A 55 0.90 -4.65 5.05
C ALA A 55 0.96 -5.43 6.37
N ALA A 56 1.29 -4.75 7.47
CA ALA A 56 1.41 -5.34 8.79
C ALA A 56 0.07 -5.87 9.34
N GLU A 57 -1.00 -5.10 9.16
CA GLU A 57 -2.37 -5.48 9.58
C GLU A 57 -2.86 -6.70 8.82
N PHE A 58 -2.78 -6.69 7.48
CA PHE A 58 -3.19 -7.85 6.67
C PHE A 58 -2.33 -9.08 6.92
N ALA A 59 -1.01 -8.92 7.11
CA ALA A 59 -0.14 -10.04 7.47
C ALA A 59 -0.57 -10.68 8.79
N HIS A 60 -0.91 -9.86 9.80
CA HIS A 60 -1.42 -10.36 11.07
C HIS A 60 -2.78 -11.08 10.91
N ILE A 61 -3.72 -10.47 10.19
CA ILE A 61 -5.07 -11.03 9.97
C ILE A 61 -4.99 -12.38 9.26
N PHE A 62 -4.34 -12.45 8.10
CA PHE A 62 -4.27 -13.67 7.31
C PHE A 62 -3.49 -14.78 8.01
N ALA A 63 -2.37 -14.46 8.68
CA ALA A 63 -1.64 -15.44 9.48
C ALA A 63 -2.46 -15.97 10.67
N ALA A 64 -3.28 -15.13 11.32
CA ALA A 64 -4.15 -15.54 12.42
C ALA A 64 -5.26 -16.51 11.93
N PHE A 65 -5.70 -16.38 10.69
CA PHE A 65 -6.65 -17.30 10.07
C PHE A 65 -6.00 -18.54 9.43
N GLY A 66 -4.69 -18.71 9.53
CA GLY A 66 -3.96 -19.90 9.09
C GLY A 66 -3.43 -19.85 7.66
N THR A 67 -3.50 -18.71 6.97
CA THR A 67 -2.83 -18.50 5.67
C THR A 67 -1.32 -18.47 5.87
N GLN A 68 -0.58 -19.15 4.99
CA GLN A 68 0.88 -19.03 4.92
C GLN A 68 1.25 -17.69 4.29
N VAL A 69 1.68 -16.74 5.12
CA VAL A 69 2.00 -15.38 4.69
C VAL A 69 3.50 -15.22 4.47
N THR A 70 3.87 -14.71 3.29
CA THR A 70 5.22 -14.23 2.98
C THR A 70 5.17 -12.73 2.74
N MET A 71 5.92 -11.95 3.52
CA MET A 71 6.07 -10.51 3.32
C MET A 71 7.38 -10.21 2.60
N LEU A 72 7.29 -9.41 1.54
CA LEU A 72 8.44 -8.90 0.77
C LEU A 72 8.53 -7.40 0.97
N TYR A 73 9.65 -6.91 1.48
CA TYR A 73 9.83 -5.50 1.77
C TYR A 73 11.27 -5.04 1.50
N ARG A 74 11.41 -3.90 0.84
CA ARG A 74 12.71 -3.32 0.45
C ARG A 74 13.52 -2.74 1.61
N GLY A 75 12.90 -2.46 2.75
CA GLY A 75 13.59 -1.91 3.92
C GLY A 75 14.10 -3.00 4.85
N ASP A 76 14.87 -2.57 5.83
CA ASP A 76 15.54 -3.41 6.85
C ASP A 76 14.65 -3.72 8.07
N HIS A 77 13.54 -2.98 8.25
CA HIS A 77 12.52 -3.22 9.29
C HIS A 77 11.16 -2.66 8.86
N LEU A 78 10.08 -3.24 9.35
CA LEU A 78 8.71 -2.82 9.08
C LEU A 78 8.37 -1.52 9.82
N LEU A 79 7.32 -0.83 9.38
CA LEU A 79 6.79 0.37 10.05
C LEU A 79 7.81 1.50 10.21
N ARG A 80 8.62 1.78 9.18
CA ARG A 80 9.70 2.78 9.21
C ARG A 80 9.30 4.21 9.59
N ALA A 81 8.01 4.55 9.48
CA ALA A 81 7.49 5.86 9.88
C ALA A 81 7.30 6.00 11.41
N PHE A 82 7.47 4.91 12.16
CA PHE A 82 7.31 4.90 13.61
C PHE A 82 8.68 4.95 14.31
N ASP A 83 8.62 5.06 15.65
CA ASP A 83 9.81 4.96 16.48
C ASP A 83 10.62 3.70 16.17
N HIS A 84 11.95 3.86 16.12
CA HIS A 84 12.86 2.81 15.67
C HIS A 84 12.81 1.54 16.54
N ASP A 85 12.74 1.69 17.87
CA ASP A 85 12.72 0.56 18.77
C ASP A 85 11.37 -0.18 18.68
N VAL A 86 10.27 0.57 18.49
CA VAL A 86 8.94 0.01 18.23
C VAL A 86 8.95 -0.78 16.93
N SER A 87 9.47 -0.21 15.85
CA SER A 87 9.55 -0.82 14.53
C SER A 87 10.40 -2.09 14.53
N LYS A 88 11.57 -2.06 15.16
CA LYS A 88 12.43 -3.25 15.33
C LYS A 88 11.76 -4.34 16.16
N ARG A 89 11.14 -3.96 17.28
CA ARG A 89 10.43 -4.91 18.13
C ARG A 89 9.26 -5.56 17.41
N PHE A 90 8.47 -4.77 16.69
CA PHE A 90 7.36 -5.26 15.87
C PHE A 90 7.84 -6.24 14.80
N THR A 91 8.86 -5.86 14.02
CA THR A 91 9.48 -6.70 12.98
C THR A 91 9.90 -8.06 13.54
N LYS A 92 10.60 -8.06 14.69
CA LYS A 92 11.02 -9.29 15.38
C LYS A 92 9.84 -10.16 15.86
N LEU A 93 8.74 -9.55 16.28
CA LEU A 93 7.57 -10.31 16.76
C LEU A 93 6.78 -10.89 15.58
N LEU A 94 6.59 -10.11 14.51
CA LEU A 94 5.84 -10.56 13.34
C LEU A 94 6.58 -11.67 12.60
N SER A 95 7.92 -11.63 12.51
CA SER A 95 8.73 -12.67 11.85
C SER A 95 8.62 -14.07 12.49
N ARG A 96 8.01 -14.18 13.67
CA ARG A 96 7.69 -15.47 14.29
C ARG A 96 6.41 -16.11 13.75
N ARG A 97 5.59 -15.34 13.04
CA ARG A 97 4.27 -15.75 12.55
C ARG A 97 4.18 -15.81 11.02
N VAL A 98 5.04 -15.05 10.34
CA VAL A 98 5.07 -14.95 8.88
C VAL A 98 6.49 -15.13 8.37
N VAL A 99 6.63 -15.56 7.12
CA VAL A 99 7.93 -15.53 6.43
C VAL A 99 8.21 -14.08 6.04
N LEU A 100 9.24 -13.47 6.64
CA LEU A 100 9.61 -12.09 6.37
C LEU A 100 10.91 -12.05 5.54
N ARG A 101 10.87 -11.40 4.39
CA ARG A 101 11.99 -11.15 3.48
C ARG A 101 12.21 -9.65 3.38
N LEU A 102 13.24 -9.16 4.05
CA LEU A 102 13.69 -7.77 4.04
C LEU A 102 14.75 -7.57 2.95
N GLY A 103 14.98 -6.32 2.52
CA GLY A 103 15.91 -6.01 1.45
C GLY A 103 15.45 -6.51 0.08
N GLN A 104 14.15 -6.73 -0.13
CA GLN A 104 13.60 -7.26 -1.38
C GLN A 104 12.94 -6.15 -2.21
N HIS A 105 13.53 -5.82 -3.33
CA HIS A 105 12.99 -4.86 -4.30
C HIS A 105 12.14 -5.60 -5.32
N LEU A 106 10.87 -5.23 -5.42
CA LEU A 106 9.95 -5.82 -6.39
C LEU A 106 10.43 -5.53 -7.81
N ALA A 107 10.52 -6.54 -8.65
CA ALA A 107 10.98 -6.46 -10.02
C ALA A 107 9.90 -6.84 -11.05
N SER A 108 9.09 -7.87 -10.76
CA SER A 108 8.04 -8.33 -11.66
C SER A 108 6.95 -9.10 -10.92
N ILE A 109 5.78 -9.17 -11.56
CA ILE A 109 4.66 -10.01 -11.14
C ILE A 109 4.18 -10.79 -12.35
N GLU A 110 3.89 -12.08 -12.19
CA GLU A 110 3.42 -12.92 -13.28
C GLU A 110 2.40 -13.97 -12.80
N THR A 111 1.62 -14.50 -13.72
CA THR A 111 0.73 -15.62 -13.44
C THR A 111 1.50 -16.93 -13.48
N THR A 112 1.26 -17.81 -12.50
CA THR A 112 1.86 -19.15 -12.43
C THR A 112 0.80 -20.22 -12.26
N PRO A 113 1.13 -21.52 -12.44
CA PRO A 113 0.19 -22.61 -12.16
C PRO A 113 -0.29 -22.65 -10.70
N LEU A 114 0.51 -22.17 -9.75
CA LEU A 114 0.14 -22.10 -8.32
C LEU A 114 -0.68 -20.85 -7.98
N GLY A 115 -0.70 -19.85 -8.86
CA GLY A 115 -1.42 -18.60 -8.65
C GLY A 115 -0.69 -17.40 -9.19
N VAL A 116 0.15 -16.78 -8.39
CA VAL A 116 0.93 -15.58 -8.72
C VAL A 116 2.38 -15.77 -8.32
N GLY A 117 3.29 -15.38 -9.22
CA GLY A 117 4.72 -15.32 -9.00
C GLY A 117 5.19 -13.88 -8.82
N VAL A 118 6.14 -13.67 -7.94
CA VAL A 118 6.74 -12.37 -7.64
C VAL A 118 8.25 -12.46 -7.75
N GLY A 119 8.82 -11.79 -8.74
CA GLY A 119 10.25 -11.60 -8.90
C GLY A 119 10.75 -10.43 -8.07
N THR A 120 11.83 -10.61 -7.35
CA THR A 120 12.51 -9.55 -6.59
C THR A 120 14.01 -9.60 -6.79
N THR A 121 14.69 -8.48 -6.48
CA THR A 121 16.14 -8.40 -6.35
C THR A 121 16.50 -7.93 -4.94
N ASP A 122 17.61 -8.36 -4.38
CA ASP A 122 18.14 -7.77 -3.15
C ASP A 122 19.13 -6.63 -3.44
N ASP A 123 19.71 -6.05 -2.38
CA ASP A 123 20.65 -4.94 -2.47
C ASP A 123 21.98 -5.33 -3.16
N ASP A 124 22.30 -6.63 -3.22
CA ASP A 124 23.45 -7.19 -3.94
C ASP A 124 23.13 -7.53 -5.40
N GLY A 125 21.88 -7.33 -5.83
CA GLY A 125 21.41 -7.62 -7.18
C GLY A 125 21.10 -9.11 -7.43
N ILE A 126 20.98 -9.91 -6.38
CA ILE A 126 20.61 -11.32 -6.48
C ILE A 126 19.10 -11.41 -6.71
N GLU A 127 18.70 -12.19 -7.71
CA GLU A 127 17.30 -12.39 -8.07
C GLU A 127 16.67 -13.51 -7.24
N TYR A 128 15.43 -13.29 -6.80
CA TYR A 128 14.61 -14.26 -6.09
C TYR A 128 13.23 -14.35 -6.74
N PHE A 129 12.60 -15.51 -6.59
CA PHE A 129 11.25 -15.75 -7.07
C PHE A 129 10.42 -16.42 -5.99
N PHE A 130 9.21 -15.89 -5.77
CA PHE A 130 8.27 -16.35 -4.75
C PHE A 130 6.92 -16.63 -5.40
N GLU A 131 6.22 -17.69 -4.95
CA GLU A 131 4.92 -18.05 -5.46
C GLU A 131 3.88 -18.17 -4.34
N ALA A 132 2.64 -17.80 -4.64
CA ALA A 132 1.50 -17.96 -3.73
C ALA A 132 0.18 -18.05 -4.50
N GLU A 133 -0.91 -18.44 -3.81
CA GLU A 133 -2.26 -18.40 -4.39
C GLU A 133 -2.72 -16.97 -4.67
N GLN A 134 -2.38 -16.02 -3.80
CA GLN A 134 -2.80 -14.62 -3.89
C GLN A 134 -1.64 -13.66 -3.58
N LEU A 135 -1.73 -12.45 -4.11
CA LEU A 135 -0.79 -11.34 -3.86
C LEU A 135 -1.55 -10.12 -3.35
N LEU A 136 -1.05 -9.50 -2.29
CA LEU A 136 -1.48 -8.19 -1.82
C LEU A 136 -0.39 -7.14 -2.08
N LEU A 137 -0.71 -6.14 -2.88
CA LEU A 137 0.11 -4.95 -3.09
C LEU A 137 -0.26 -3.90 -2.02
N ALA A 138 0.63 -3.70 -1.06
CA ALA A 138 0.50 -2.73 0.04
C ALA A 138 1.68 -1.73 0.03
N THR A 139 2.01 -1.21 -1.16
CA THR A 139 3.19 -0.41 -1.46
C THR A 139 3.02 1.09 -1.18
N GLY A 140 1.91 1.48 -0.58
CA GLY A 140 1.58 2.85 -0.20
C GLY A 140 0.21 3.30 -0.69
N ARG A 141 -0.09 4.58 -0.47
CA ARG A 141 -1.34 5.22 -0.91
C ARG A 141 -1.03 6.53 -1.62
N VAL A 142 -1.92 6.96 -2.47
CA VAL A 142 -1.89 8.28 -3.14
C VAL A 142 -3.21 9.00 -2.89
N PRO A 143 -3.19 10.31 -2.61
CA PRO A 143 -4.42 11.08 -2.42
C PRO A 143 -5.21 11.17 -3.73
N ASN A 144 -6.54 11.28 -3.62
CA ASN A 144 -7.42 11.40 -4.78
C ASN A 144 -7.58 12.86 -5.27
N SER A 145 -6.67 13.74 -4.91
CA SER A 145 -6.62 15.14 -5.35
C SER A 145 -6.50 15.30 -6.86
N ASP A 146 -5.77 14.38 -7.51
CA ASP A 146 -5.57 14.34 -8.97
C ASP A 146 -6.85 14.07 -9.78
N THR A 147 -7.93 13.63 -9.13
CA THR A 147 -9.23 13.37 -9.77
C THR A 147 -10.20 14.55 -9.70
N LEU A 148 -9.80 15.66 -9.10
CA LEU A 148 -10.71 16.75 -8.73
C LEU A 148 -10.49 18.06 -9.50
N ASP A 149 -9.53 18.13 -10.43
CA ASP A 149 -9.20 19.35 -11.21
C ASP A 149 -8.99 20.58 -10.30
N LEU A 150 -8.27 20.40 -9.18
CA LEU A 150 -8.17 21.38 -8.11
C LEU A 150 -7.53 22.71 -8.52
N GLU A 151 -6.63 22.70 -9.50
CA GLU A 151 -6.03 23.90 -10.08
C GLU A 151 -7.06 24.86 -10.68
N LYS A 152 -8.17 24.32 -11.23
CA LYS A 152 -9.28 25.15 -11.77
C LYS A 152 -10.03 25.93 -10.69
N ALA A 153 -9.96 25.45 -9.45
CA ALA A 153 -10.54 26.08 -8.28
C ALA A 153 -9.52 26.95 -7.50
N GLY A 154 -8.25 27.00 -7.93
CA GLY A 154 -7.19 27.72 -7.24
C GLY A 154 -6.74 27.06 -5.93
N VAL A 155 -6.99 25.75 -5.78
CA VAL A 155 -6.57 24.97 -4.62
C VAL A 155 -5.14 24.44 -4.85
N GLU A 156 -4.25 24.77 -3.94
CA GLU A 156 -2.85 24.34 -3.98
C GLU A 156 -2.72 22.86 -3.57
N VAL A 157 -1.91 22.12 -4.35
CA VAL A 157 -1.55 20.73 -4.11
C VAL A 157 -0.03 20.63 -3.96
N GLY A 158 0.43 19.97 -2.90
CA GLY A 158 1.84 19.76 -2.63
C GLY A 158 2.50 18.80 -3.63
N ALA A 159 3.83 18.75 -3.63
CA ALA A 159 4.61 17.90 -4.52
C ALA A 159 4.35 16.38 -4.31
N ASP A 160 3.85 16.01 -3.15
CA ASP A 160 3.42 14.66 -2.77
C ASP A 160 1.97 14.33 -3.16
N GLY A 161 1.26 15.30 -3.76
CA GLY A 161 -0.11 15.17 -4.23
C GLY A 161 -1.17 15.52 -3.19
N TYR A 162 -0.83 15.81 -1.94
CA TYR A 162 -1.81 16.18 -0.92
C TYR A 162 -2.26 17.65 -1.07
N VAL A 163 -3.54 17.91 -0.78
CA VAL A 163 -4.07 19.26 -0.72
C VAL A 163 -3.44 20.02 0.45
N VAL A 164 -2.84 21.18 0.16
CA VAL A 164 -2.23 22.04 1.18
C VAL A 164 -3.32 22.71 2.01
N VAL A 165 -3.26 22.57 3.32
CA VAL A 165 -4.21 23.15 4.27
C VAL A 165 -3.51 23.79 5.46
N ASP A 166 -4.16 24.77 6.08
CA ASP A 166 -3.75 25.35 7.35
C ASP A 166 -4.22 24.52 8.57
N GLU A 167 -3.92 24.97 9.78
CA GLU A 167 -4.33 24.33 11.04
C GLU A 167 -5.85 24.25 11.23
N HIS A 168 -6.62 25.01 10.44
CA HIS A 168 -8.08 25.00 10.43
C HIS A 168 -8.64 24.24 9.22
N GLN A 169 -7.82 23.49 8.51
CA GLN A 169 -8.17 22.70 7.31
C GLN A 169 -8.64 23.58 6.13
N ARG A 170 -8.26 24.87 6.11
CA ARG A 170 -8.55 25.79 5.00
C ARG A 170 -7.53 25.56 3.89
N THR A 171 -8.01 25.50 2.66
CA THR A 171 -7.14 25.47 1.48
C THR A 171 -6.71 26.89 1.08
N SER A 172 -5.86 27.01 0.05
CA SER A 172 -5.50 28.28 -0.57
C SER A 172 -6.68 29.03 -1.22
N ALA A 173 -7.77 28.33 -1.55
CA ALA A 173 -8.96 28.90 -2.16
C ALA A 173 -10.03 29.23 -1.10
N ALA A 174 -10.52 30.48 -1.09
CA ALA A 174 -11.53 30.92 -0.13
C ALA A 174 -12.84 30.11 -0.28
N GLY A 175 -13.40 29.68 0.85
CA GLY A 175 -14.63 28.88 0.88
C GLY A 175 -14.43 27.41 0.59
N ILE A 176 -13.18 26.92 0.47
CA ILE A 176 -12.85 25.53 0.26
C ILE A 176 -11.97 25.00 1.40
N TRP A 177 -12.36 23.88 1.99
CA TRP A 177 -11.64 23.14 3.03
C TRP A 177 -11.27 21.75 2.52
N ALA A 178 -10.23 21.15 3.06
CA ALA A 178 -9.89 19.75 2.80
C ALA A 178 -9.53 19.03 4.09
N LEU A 179 -9.94 17.76 4.21
CA LEU A 179 -9.69 16.95 5.40
C LEU A 179 -9.55 15.45 5.07
N GLY A 180 -8.94 14.70 5.99
CA GLY A 180 -8.67 13.28 5.83
C GLY A 180 -7.54 12.99 4.86
N ASP A 181 -7.48 11.79 4.29
CA ASP A 181 -6.37 11.29 3.47
C ASP A 181 -6.11 12.09 2.17
N VAL A 182 -6.94 13.05 1.81
CA VAL A 182 -6.69 13.93 0.66
C VAL A 182 -5.80 15.12 1.01
N SER A 183 -5.76 15.52 2.29
CA SER A 183 -5.01 16.70 2.77
C SER A 183 -3.85 16.37 3.68
N SER A 184 -3.71 15.14 4.13
CA SER A 184 -2.62 14.71 5.00
C SER A 184 -2.33 13.23 4.84
N PRO A 185 -1.05 12.82 4.83
CA PRO A 185 -0.68 11.41 4.92
C PRO A 185 -0.79 10.87 6.36
N TRP A 186 -1.29 11.72 7.30
CA TRP A 186 -1.39 11.55 8.76
C TRP A 186 -0.12 11.31 9.53
#